data_3b02a1f45910d9cdf4ce09f70265dae7
#
_entry.id   3b02a1f45910d9cdf4ce09f70265dae7
#
_cell.length_a   1.000
_cell.length_b   1.000
_cell.length_c   1.000
_cell.angle_alpha   90.00
_cell.angle_beta   90.00
_cell.angle_gamma   90.00
#
_symmetry.space_group_name_H-M   'P 1'
#
loop_
_entity.id
_entity.type
_entity.pdbx_description
1 polymer ?
#
loop_
_entity_poly.entity_id
_entity_poly.type
_entity_poly.pdbx_seq_one_letter_code
_entity_poly.pdbx_strand_id
1 'polypeptide(L)'
;MATDSSSYLQNLQTLLSMPRETLPQLTATETRKTLRWAADALGLELVEIGQLAPTFLLLSPAGTAPSVVLFASWHAEVLPVQPAAVEGGERLALAAALAGLAQVRGSGASSAITAAFVVVPGTTQGSLVLAETLREHRARLRAPMAFWPRITPRAPRRRRIYLGSRGRVVLGVWDAGVNTYRLRDRMVEELRGEAYGPRPLDFELLRKVAGSRDAMDFLEETLEDPDSGEGEEVLKRALFAPRGQVVLPQVKHPDRPQAWLILEITENAEPAELLERARRHAEGARIEMAEGFPWDRVSIHHPSVQAEIKLSKEVSEGPEIWSSAPWVSASGVFSRALGTPLAEWGIPIDASVAVRFPKPEQFEKLVVEAAGLVRHAMEESPQAS
;
A
#
# COMPACT_ATOMS: atom_id res chain seq x y z
N MET A 1 -6.11 -17.48 -26.38
CA MET A 1 -7.44 -16.80 -26.38
C MET A 1 -7.25 -15.52 -25.61
N ALA A 2 -7.42 -14.37 -26.25
CA ALA A 2 -7.40 -13.08 -25.53
C ALA A 2 -8.55 -13.10 -24.51
N THR A 3 -8.24 -13.00 -23.23
CA THR A 3 -9.25 -12.95 -22.19
C THR A 3 -9.85 -11.54 -22.22
N ASP A 4 -11.12 -11.45 -22.58
CA ASP A 4 -11.84 -10.18 -22.69
C ASP A 4 -11.96 -9.53 -21.29
N SER A 5 -11.60 -8.25 -21.17
CA SER A 5 -11.74 -7.50 -19.92
C SER A 5 -13.18 -7.46 -19.39
N SER A 6 -14.17 -7.53 -20.29
CA SER A 6 -15.58 -7.63 -19.93
C SER A 6 -15.91 -8.91 -19.16
N SER A 7 -15.26 -10.02 -19.49
CA SER A 7 -15.38 -11.31 -18.79
C SER A 7 -14.86 -11.21 -17.34
N TYR A 8 -13.76 -10.50 -17.12
CA TYR A 8 -13.26 -10.23 -15.77
C TYR A 8 -14.20 -9.35 -14.97
N LEU A 9 -14.71 -8.28 -15.58
CA LEU A 9 -15.68 -7.40 -14.94
C LEU A 9 -16.94 -8.15 -14.51
N GLN A 10 -17.47 -9.01 -15.39
CA GLN A 10 -18.66 -9.81 -15.11
C GLN A 10 -18.43 -10.79 -13.95
N ASN A 11 -17.31 -11.51 -13.94
CA ASN A 11 -16.98 -12.46 -12.87
C ASN A 11 -16.69 -11.78 -11.53
N LEU A 12 -16.29 -10.50 -11.55
CA LEU A 12 -16.02 -9.69 -10.37
C LEU A 12 -17.23 -8.90 -9.87
N GLN A 13 -18.33 -8.90 -10.61
CA GLN A 13 -19.50 -8.07 -10.33
C GLN A 13 -19.96 -8.17 -8.88
N THR A 14 -20.09 -9.40 -8.36
CA THR A 14 -20.52 -9.62 -6.97
C THR A 14 -19.53 -9.01 -5.99
N LEU A 15 -18.23 -9.25 -6.18
CA LEU A 15 -17.19 -8.72 -5.30
C LEU A 15 -17.13 -7.18 -5.34
N LEU A 16 -17.20 -6.58 -6.53
CA LEU A 16 -17.14 -5.13 -6.72
C LEU A 16 -18.37 -4.40 -6.17
N SER A 17 -19.55 -5.03 -6.21
CA SER A 17 -20.80 -4.44 -5.71
C SER A 17 -21.01 -4.57 -4.20
N MET A 18 -20.14 -5.29 -3.48
CA MET A 18 -20.26 -5.44 -2.03
C MET A 18 -19.99 -4.10 -1.32
N PRO A 19 -20.88 -3.65 -0.41
CA PRO A 19 -20.63 -2.47 0.41
C PRO A 19 -19.36 -2.58 1.25
N ARG A 20 -18.79 -1.44 1.60
CA ARG A 20 -17.56 -1.37 2.42
C ARG A 20 -17.74 -2.02 3.79
N GLU A 21 -18.93 -1.87 4.38
CA GLU A 21 -19.30 -2.42 5.68
C GLU A 21 -19.62 -3.92 5.64
N THR A 22 -19.50 -4.57 4.48
CA THR A 22 -19.73 -6.02 4.40
C THR A 22 -18.76 -6.76 5.31
N LEU A 23 -19.29 -7.73 6.04
CA LEU A 23 -18.50 -8.55 6.96
C LEU A 23 -17.28 -9.16 6.25
N PRO A 24 -16.08 -9.09 6.85
CA PRO A 24 -14.84 -9.59 6.24
C PRO A 24 -14.94 -11.02 5.74
N GLN A 25 -15.66 -11.92 6.44
CA GLN A 25 -15.81 -13.32 6.05
C GLN A 25 -16.58 -13.49 4.73
N LEU A 26 -17.63 -12.68 4.49
CA LEU A 26 -18.38 -12.72 3.24
C LEU A 26 -17.52 -12.18 2.10
N THR A 27 -16.83 -11.08 2.33
CA THR A 27 -15.90 -10.51 1.35
C THR A 27 -14.76 -11.49 1.02
N ALA A 28 -14.20 -12.18 2.03
CA ALA A 28 -13.19 -13.21 1.83
C ALA A 28 -13.69 -14.37 0.96
N THR A 29 -14.95 -14.76 1.13
CA THR A 29 -15.56 -15.84 0.35
C THR A 29 -15.66 -15.48 -1.13
N GLU A 30 -16.13 -14.28 -1.45
CA GLU A 30 -16.22 -13.81 -2.84
C GLU A 30 -14.83 -13.55 -3.44
N THR A 31 -13.91 -13.03 -2.65
CA THR A 31 -12.51 -12.87 -3.07
C THR A 31 -11.89 -14.22 -3.42
N ARG A 32 -12.07 -15.24 -2.58
CA ARG A 32 -11.56 -16.59 -2.83
C ARG A 32 -12.08 -17.16 -4.14
N LYS A 33 -13.38 -17.05 -4.42
CA LYS A 33 -13.97 -17.53 -5.68
C LYS A 33 -13.34 -16.84 -6.88
N THR A 34 -13.24 -15.52 -6.81
CA THR A 34 -12.64 -14.69 -7.85
C THR A 34 -11.18 -15.03 -8.11
N LEU A 35 -10.39 -15.15 -7.03
CA LEU A 35 -8.97 -15.47 -7.15
C LEU A 35 -8.73 -16.89 -7.66
N ARG A 36 -9.60 -17.85 -7.30
CA ARG A 36 -9.52 -19.23 -7.84
C ARG A 36 -9.76 -19.23 -9.35
N TRP A 37 -10.84 -18.57 -9.79
CA TRP A 37 -11.10 -18.42 -11.22
C TRP A 37 -9.95 -17.72 -11.96
N ALA A 38 -9.39 -16.64 -11.39
CA ALA A 38 -8.26 -15.93 -11.98
C ALA A 38 -6.99 -16.78 -12.00
N ALA A 39 -6.72 -17.54 -10.94
CA ALA A 39 -5.58 -18.45 -10.84
C ALA A 39 -5.65 -19.53 -11.94
N ASP A 40 -6.81 -20.14 -12.12
CA ASP A 40 -7.04 -21.15 -13.17
C ASP A 40 -6.82 -20.53 -14.57
N ALA A 41 -7.41 -19.36 -14.84
CA ALA A 41 -7.27 -18.65 -16.10
C ALA A 41 -5.83 -18.21 -16.41
N LEU A 42 -5.05 -17.89 -15.38
CA LEU A 42 -3.67 -17.42 -15.49
C LEU A 42 -2.63 -18.53 -15.28
N GLY A 43 -3.04 -19.78 -15.03
CA GLY A 43 -2.11 -20.87 -14.73
C GLY A 43 -1.26 -20.61 -13.49
N LEU A 44 -1.85 -20.01 -12.45
CA LEU A 44 -1.22 -19.74 -11.17
C LEU A 44 -1.78 -20.68 -10.10
N GLU A 45 -1.01 -20.90 -9.04
CA GLU A 45 -1.45 -21.65 -7.87
C GLU A 45 -2.03 -20.68 -6.84
N LEU A 46 -3.24 -20.95 -6.34
CA LEU A 46 -3.84 -20.19 -5.24
C LEU A 46 -3.50 -20.84 -3.89
N VAL A 47 -2.80 -20.11 -3.04
CA VAL A 47 -2.52 -20.47 -1.66
C VAL A 47 -3.27 -19.50 -0.73
N GLU A 48 -3.95 -20.04 0.27
CA GLU A 48 -4.70 -19.26 1.26
C GLU A 48 -4.08 -19.46 2.65
N ILE A 49 -3.83 -18.35 3.37
CA ILE A 49 -3.19 -18.34 4.67
C ILE A 49 -4.06 -17.57 5.67
N GLY A 50 -4.44 -18.24 6.74
CA GLY A 50 -5.37 -17.73 7.75
C GLY A 50 -6.83 -18.07 7.45
N GLN A 51 -7.68 -18.03 8.48
CA GLN A 51 -9.09 -18.47 8.38
C GLN A 51 -10.09 -17.31 8.33
N LEU A 52 -9.94 -16.31 9.21
CA LEU A 52 -10.95 -15.25 9.38
C LEU A 52 -10.70 -14.08 8.42
N ALA A 53 -9.46 -13.72 8.21
CA ALA A 53 -9.05 -12.66 7.31
C ALA A 53 -7.84 -13.15 6.50
N PRO A 54 -8.07 -14.02 5.50
CA PRO A 54 -6.99 -14.71 4.81
C PRO A 54 -6.16 -13.77 3.93
N THR A 55 -4.86 -14.05 3.92
CA THR A 55 -3.96 -13.60 2.86
C THR A 55 -4.00 -14.63 1.75
N PHE A 56 -4.18 -14.17 0.52
CA PHE A 56 -4.16 -15.00 -0.67
C PHE A 56 -2.87 -14.76 -1.44
N LEU A 57 -2.21 -15.82 -1.85
CA LEU A 57 -1.06 -15.76 -2.74
C LEU A 57 -1.43 -16.45 -4.06
N LEU A 58 -1.26 -15.77 -5.19
CA LEU A 58 -1.28 -16.38 -6.49
C LEU A 58 0.17 -16.53 -6.93
N LEU A 59 0.63 -17.76 -6.99
CA LEU A 59 2.03 -18.09 -7.18
C LEU A 59 2.27 -18.69 -8.56
N SER A 60 3.37 -18.34 -9.18
CA SER A 60 3.84 -19.03 -10.39
C SER A 60 4.09 -20.52 -10.10
N PRO A 61 4.05 -21.39 -11.11
CA PRO A 61 4.40 -22.80 -10.96
C PRO A 61 5.73 -22.99 -10.25
N ALA A 62 5.87 -24.06 -9.48
CA ALA A 62 7.09 -24.35 -8.75
C ALA A 62 8.32 -24.37 -9.68
N GLY A 63 9.40 -23.76 -9.24
CA GLY A 63 10.64 -23.65 -10.02
C GLY A 63 10.69 -22.46 -10.99
N THR A 64 9.64 -21.64 -11.07
CA THR A 64 9.60 -20.45 -11.91
C THR A 64 9.60 -19.19 -11.03
N ALA A 65 10.66 -18.39 -11.09
CA ALA A 65 10.72 -17.12 -10.39
C ALA A 65 9.80 -16.10 -11.08
N PRO A 66 9.02 -15.29 -10.33
CA PRO A 66 8.20 -14.26 -10.93
C PRO A 66 9.05 -13.10 -11.46
N SER A 67 8.65 -12.54 -12.61
CA SER A 67 9.24 -11.33 -13.17
C SER A 67 8.70 -10.08 -12.47
N VAL A 68 7.45 -10.16 -12.00
CA VAL A 68 6.76 -9.08 -11.30
C VAL A 68 5.86 -9.63 -10.20
N VAL A 69 5.80 -8.91 -9.08
CA VAL A 69 4.82 -9.16 -8.03
C VAL A 69 3.84 -8.00 -7.95
N LEU A 70 2.56 -8.32 -7.94
CA LEU A 70 1.49 -7.36 -7.74
C LEU A 70 0.92 -7.54 -6.32
N PHE A 71 0.96 -6.49 -5.55
CA PHE A 71 0.34 -6.43 -4.24
C PHE A 71 -1.05 -5.81 -4.38
N ALA A 72 -2.02 -6.34 -3.67
CA ALA A 72 -3.37 -5.80 -3.66
C ALA A 72 -4.05 -6.01 -2.31
N SER A 73 -5.02 -5.17 -2.01
CA SER A 73 -5.90 -5.37 -0.86
C SER A 73 -7.29 -5.77 -1.34
N TRP A 74 -7.94 -6.71 -0.63
CA TRP A 74 -9.30 -7.13 -0.97
C TRP A 74 -10.35 -6.56 -0.02
N HIS A 75 -9.95 -5.94 1.07
CA HIS A 75 -10.84 -5.32 2.03
C HIS A 75 -10.26 -3.98 2.46
N ALA A 76 -11.12 -2.95 2.56
CA ALA A 76 -10.69 -1.61 2.95
C ALA A 76 -10.06 -1.61 4.34
N GLU A 77 -8.95 -0.92 4.47
CA GLU A 77 -8.36 -0.63 5.76
C GLU A 77 -9.18 0.46 6.45
N VAL A 78 -9.66 0.16 7.66
CA VAL A 78 -10.28 1.17 8.52
C VAL A 78 -9.15 1.87 9.28
N LEU A 79 -8.33 2.63 8.58
CA LEU A 79 -7.37 3.54 9.23
C LEU A 79 -7.99 4.92 9.29
N PRO A 80 -7.98 5.58 10.47
CA PRO A 80 -8.54 6.92 10.63
C PRO A 80 -7.79 8.01 9.85
N VAL A 81 -6.71 7.69 9.17
CA VAL A 81 -5.77 8.67 8.56
C VAL A 81 -5.56 8.45 7.05
N GLN A 82 -6.30 7.58 6.40
CA GLN A 82 -6.22 7.51 4.93
C GLN A 82 -7.26 8.45 4.30
N PRO A 83 -6.87 9.18 3.22
CA PRO A 83 -7.85 9.90 2.44
C PRO A 83 -8.97 8.94 2.09
N ALA A 84 -10.21 9.41 2.13
CA ALA A 84 -11.39 8.59 1.90
C ALA A 84 -11.14 7.66 0.72
N ALA A 85 -10.82 6.39 1.03
CA ALA A 85 -10.58 5.39 0.00
C ALA A 85 -11.87 5.33 -0.83
N VAL A 86 -11.72 5.35 -2.14
CA VAL A 86 -12.87 5.17 -3.03
C VAL A 86 -13.52 3.85 -2.64
N GLU A 87 -14.81 3.87 -2.35
CA GLU A 87 -15.54 2.67 -1.93
C GLU A 87 -15.32 1.55 -2.96
N GLY A 88 -14.75 0.42 -2.52
CA GLY A 88 -14.40 -0.69 -3.41
C GLY A 88 -13.16 -0.48 -4.29
N GLY A 89 -12.41 0.60 -4.08
CA GLY A 89 -11.24 0.94 -4.89
C GLY A 89 -10.16 -0.15 -4.86
N GLU A 90 -9.94 -0.80 -3.73
CA GLU A 90 -8.98 -1.89 -3.59
C GLU A 90 -9.37 -3.11 -4.45
N ARG A 91 -10.65 -3.46 -4.45
CA ARG A 91 -11.17 -4.57 -5.25
C ARG A 91 -11.10 -4.26 -6.74
N LEU A 92 -11.35 -3.00 -7.08
CA LEU A 92 -11.26 -2.52 -8.46
C LEU A 92 -9.81 -2.54 -8.94
N ALA A 93 -8.85 -2.12 -8.12
CA ALA A 93 -7.44 -2.19 -8.43
C ALA A 93 -6.97 -3.65 -8.62
N LEU A 94 -7.40 -4.56 -7.74
CA LEU A 94 -7.15 -5.99 -7.87
C LEU A 94 -7.72 -6.54 -9.18
N ALA A 95 -8.97 -6.21 -9.49
CA ALA A 95 -9.64 -6.62 -10.72
C ALA A 95 -8.89 -6.16 -11.97
N ALA A 96 -8.52 -4.87 -12.01
CA ALA A 96 -7.77 -4.29 -13.12
C ALA A 96 -6.39 -4.93 -13.28
N ALA A 97 -5.70 -5.21 -12.17
CA ALA A 97 -4.39 -5.88 -12.19
C ALA A 97 -4.47 -7.31 -12.74
N LEU A 98 -5.47 -8.08 -12.33
CA LEU A 98 -5.71 -9.44 -12.85
C LEU A 98 -6.03 -9.42 -14.35
N ALA A 99 -6.95 -8.54 -14.77
CA ALA A 99 -7.33 -8.41 -16.17
C ALA A 99 -6.18 -7.88 -17.03
N GLY A 100 -5.40 -6.91 -16.53
CA GLY A 100 -4.22 -6.37 -17.22
C GLY A 100 -3.15 -7.45 -17.45
N LEU A 101 -2.87 -8.28 -16.47
CA LEU A 101 -1.96 -9.41 -16.64
C LEU A 101 -2.50 -10.42 -17.68
N ALA A 102 -3.79 -10.71 -17.63
CA ALA A 102 -4.40 -11.60 -18.63
C ALA A 102 -4.29 -11.06 -20.05
N GLN A 103 -4.49 -9.76 -20.23
CA GLN A 103 -4.33 -9.08 -21.52
C GLN A 103 -2.90 -9.18 -22.04
N VAL A 104 -1.90 -8.95 -21.19
CA VAL A 104 -0.49 -9.05 -21.58
C VAL A 104 -0.12 -10.48 -21.99
N ARG A 105 -0.56 -11.48 -21.23
CA ARG A 105 -0.36 -12.90 -21.58
C ARG A 105 -1.06 -13.28 -22.87
N GLY A 106 -2.28 -12.78 -23.11
CA GLY A 106 -3.08 -13.10 -24.31
C GLY A 106 -2.56 -12.46 -25.59
N SER A 107 -1.77 -11.38 -25.50
CA SER A 107 -1.20 -10.69 -26.66
C SER A 107 -0.03 -11.43 -27.33
N GLY A 108 0.36 -12.59 -26.82
CA GLY A 108 1.50 -13.36 -27.34
C GLY A 108 2.87 -12.71 -27.07
N ALA A 109 2.89 -11.52 -26.51
CA ALA A 109 4.10 -10.77 -26.25
C ALA A 109 4.98 -11.44 -25.19
N SER A 110 4.46 -12.43 -24.46
CA SER A 110 5.29 -13.14 -23.51
C SER A 110 4.65 -14.41 -22.91
N SER A 111 5.03 -15.55 -23.43
CA SER A 111 5.02 -16.83 -22.68
C SER A 111 6.01 -16.80 -21.49
N ALA A 112 6.84 -15.77 -21.38
CA ALA A 112 7.88 -15.60 -20.38
C ALA A 112 7.47 -14.75 -19.17
N ILE A 113 6.30 -14.08 -19.17
CA ILE A 113 5.86 -13.33 -18.00
C ILE A 113 5.37 -14.28 -16.92
N THR A 114 6.14 -14.36 -15.86
CA THR A 114 5.73 -14.99 -14.62
C THR A 114 5.36 -13.88 -13.64
N ALA A 115 4.11 -13.86 -13.22
CA ALA A 115 3.65 -12.92 -12.21
C ALA A 115 3.21 -13.67 -10.97
N ALA A 116 3.36 -13.03 -9.82
CA ALA A 116 2.75 -13.46 -8.58
C ALA A 116 1.90 -12.33 -8.00
N PHE A 117 0.91 -12.68 -7.19
CA PHE A 117 0.09 -11.73 -6.47
C PHE A 117 0.15 -12.01 -4.98
N VAL A 118 0.18 -10.93 -4.20
CA VAL A 118 -0.03 -10.96 -2.75
C VAL A 118 -1.29 -10.14 -2.48
N VAL A 119 -2.35 -10.80 -2.06
CA VAL A 119 -3.67 -10.18 -1.86
C VAL A 119 -4.03 -10.30 -0.39
N VAL A 120 -4.07 -9.18 0.32
CA VAL A 120 -4.20 -9.12 1.78
C VAL A 120 -5.50 -8.43 2.21
N PRO A 121 -6.06 -8.78 3.37
CA PRO A 121 -7.03 -7.91 4.01
C PRO A 121 -6.33 -6.64 4.54
N GLY A 122 -7.00 -5.49 4.46
CA GLY A 122 -6.42 -4.22 4.93
C GLY A 122 -5.96 -4.27 6.39
N THR A 123 -6.68 -4.99 7.23
CA THR A 123 -6.40 -5.15 8.66
C THR A 123 -5.12 -5.93 8.99
N THR A 124 -4.51 -6.62 8.04
CA THR A 124 -3.32 -7.45 8.29
C THR A 124 -2.06 -6.91 7.63
N GLN A 125 -2.15 -5.78 6.93
CA GLN A 125 -1.02 -5.22 6.17
C GLN A 125 0.23 -4.95 7.01
N GLY A 126 0.07 -4.54 8.28
CA GLY A 126 1.16 -4.30 9.23
C GLY A 126 1.42 -5.44 10.20
N SER A 127 0.77 -6.59 10.02
CA SER A 127 0.90 -7.68 10.95
C SER A 127 2.25 -8.41 10.78
N LEU A 128 2.76 -8.90 11.91
CA LEU A 128 3.93 -9.80 11.89
C LEU A 128 3.66 -11.06 11.06
N VAL A 129 2.40 -11.48 11.01
CA VAL A 129 1.93 -12.62 10.21
C VAL A 129 2.17 -12.39 8.72
N LEU A 130 1.89 -11.19 8.19
CA LEU A 130 2.20 -10.88 6.79
C LEU A 130 3.70 -10.97 6.50
N ALA A 131 4.53 -10.38 7.36
CA ALA A 131 5.97 -10.42 7.19
C ALA A 131 6.52 -11.87 7.20
N GLU A 132 6.00 -12.71 8.08
CA GLU A 132 6.35 -14.12 8.18
C GLU A 132 5.90 -14.89 6.92
N THR A 133 4.64 -14.74 6.52
CA THR A 133 4.08 -15.31 5.30
C THR A 133 4.92 -14.97 4.06
N LEU A 134 5.30 -13.70 3.91
CA LEU A 134 6.13 -13.27 2.78
C LEU A 134 7.52 -13.91 2.80
N ARG A 135 8.12 -14.08 3.99
CA ARG A 135 9.43 -14.76 4.13
C ARG A 135 9.36 -16.25 3.81
N GLU A 136 8.32 -16.94 4.28
CA GLU A 136 8.09 -18.36 3.99
C GLU A 136 7.94 -18.63 2.49
N HIS A 137 7.25 -17.74 1.80
CA HIS A 137 7.02 -17.86 0.35
C HIS A 137 8.00 -17.06 -0.51
N ARG A 138 9.10 -16.55 0.10
CA ARG A 138 10.05 -15.65 -0.56
C ARG A 138 10.59 -16.18 -1.89
N ALA A 139 10.91 -17.47 -1.95
CA ALA A 139 11.46 -18.10 -3.17
C ALA A 139 10.51 -17.99 -4.38
N ARG A 140 9.19 -17.91 -4.15
CA ARG A 140 8.13 -17.82 -5.18
C ARG A 140 7.54 -16.41 -5.30
N LEU A 141 7.91 -15.47 -4.44
CA LEU A 141 7.43 -14.10 -4.44
C LEU A 141 8.52 -13.08 -4.77
N ARG A 142 9.80 -13.44 -4.63
CA ARG A 142 10.88 -12.50 -4.93
C ARG A 142 10.98 -12.26 -6.42
N ALA A 143 10.67 -11.05 -6.83
CA ALA A 143 10.78 -10.55 -8.19
C ALA A 143 11.71 -9.33 -8.23
N PRO A 144 12.29 -8.98 -9.39
CA PRO A 144 13.05 -7.73 -9.53
C PRO A 144 12.17 -6.49 -9.33
N MET A 145 10.86 -6.62 -9.54
CA MET A 145 9.91 -5.51 -9.44
C MET A 145 8.64 -5.92 -8.70
N ALA A 146 8.12 -4.97 -7.91
CA ALA A 146 6.87 -5.14 -7.21
C ALA A 146 6.04 -3.84 -7.27
N PHE A 147 4.73 -3.97 -7.49
CA PHE A 147 3.81 -2.85 -7.62
C PHE A 147 2.57 -3.02 -6.76
N TRP A 148 2.10 -1.92 -6.22
CA TRP A 148 0.82 -1.83 -5.56
C TRP A 148 -0.09 -0.83 -6.29
N PRO A 149 -0.91 -1.30 -7.26
CA PRO A 149 -1.92 -0.47 -7.87
C PRO A 149 -2.97 -0.05 -6.85
N ARG A 150 -3.19 1.25 -6.68
CA ARG A 150 -4.19 1.81 -5.77
C ARG A 150 -5.09 2.78 -6.52
N ILE A 151 -6.37 2.77 -6.22
CA ILE A 151 -7.30 3.74 -6.76
C ILE A 151 -7.26 5.00 -5.89
N THR A 152 -7.03 6.15 -6.51
CA THR A 152 -7.05 7.45 -5.85
C THR A 152 -8.32 8.24 -6.25
N PRO A 153 -8.98 8.96 -5.30
CA PRO A 153 -10.28 9.58 -5.53
C PRO A 153 -10.26 10.81 -6.44
N ARG A 154 -9.12 11.33 -6.80
CA ARG A 154 -8.98 12.44 -7.76
C ARG A 154 -8.24 12.00 -9.00
N ALA A 155 -8.64 12.53 -10.14
CA ALA A 155 -7.93 12.40 -11.40
C ALA A 155 -6.95 13.58 -11.58
N PRO A 156 -5.74 13.55 -10.99
CA PRO A 156 -4.76 14.56 -11.26
C PRO A 156 -4.38 14.51 -12.74
N ARG A 157 -4.09 15.66 -13.34
CA ARG A 157 -3.56 15.72 -14.71
C ARG A 157 -2.26 14.94 -14.84
N ARG A 158 -1.50 14.87 -13.73
CA ARG A 158 -0.25 14.12 -13.60
C ARG A 158 -0.43 12.93 -12.68
N ARG A 159 0.19 11.82 -13.01
CA ARG A 159 0.24 10.64 -12.17
C ARG A 159 1.17 10.87 -10.99
N ARG A 160 0.73 10.52 -9.78
CA ARG A 160 1.56 10.60 -8.60
C ARG A 160 2.32 9.30 -8.38
N ILE A 161 3.65 9.45 -8.24
CA ILE A 161 4.57 8.36 -7.95
C ILE A 161 5.22 8.68 -6.61
N TYR A 162 5.11 7.76 -5.66
CA TYR A 162 5.65 7.93 -4.31
C TYR A 162 6.92 7.11 -4.17
N LEU A 163 8.03 7.77 -3.81
CA LEU A 163 9.33 7.12 -3.61
C LEU A 163 9.50 6.51 -2.22
N GLY A 164 8.45 6.47 -1.42
CA GLY A 164 8.47 5.90 -0.09
C GLY A 164 7.13 6.06 0.61
N SER A 165 7.08 5.57 1.83
CA SER A 165 5.92 5.69 2.71
C SER A 165 6.35 5.87 4.15
N ARG A 166 5.44 6.39 4.96
CA ARG A 166 5.62 6.45 6.41
C ARG A 166 5.53 5.05 7.00
N GLY A 167 6.28 4.81 8.07
CA GLY A 167 6.06 3.66 8.92
C GLY A 167 5.09 3.99 10.07
N ARG A 168 4.66 2.96 10.79
CA ARG A 168 3.80 3.07 11.98
C ARG A 168 4.11 1.96 12.96
N VAL A 169 4.02 2.28 14.25
CA VAL A 169 3.94 1.27 15.29
C VAL A 169 2.70 1.51 16.14
N VAL A 170 2.00 0.44 16.46
CA VAL A 170 0.87 0.45 17.39
C VAL A 170 1.25 -0.36 18.62
N LEU A 171 1.33 0.33 19.76
CA LEU A 171 1.73 -0.25 21.03
C LEU A 171 0.53 -0.30 21.99
N GLY A 172 0.20 -1.48 22.49
CA GLY A 172 -0.75 -1.65 23.56
C GLY A 172 -0.08 -1.41 24.91
N VAL A 173 -0.58 -0.46 25.69
CA VAL A 173 -0.14 -0.16 27.05
C VAL A 173 -1.13 -0.80 28.01
N TRP A 174 -0.66 -1.78 28.80
CA TRP A 174 -1.51 -2.60 29.67
C TRP A 174 -1.60 -2.06 31.10
N ASP A 175 -0.61 -1.30 31.51
CA ASP A 175 -0.52 -0.78 32.87
C ASP A 175 -1.26 0.55 33.01
N ALA A 176 -2.25 0.61 33.91
CA ALA A 176 -3.04 1.80 34.18
C ALA A 176 -2.23 2.94 34.87
N GLY A 177 -1.07 2.62 35.45
CA GLY A 177 -0.18 3.61 36.06
C GLY A 177 0.60 4.45 35.06
N VAL A 178 0.67 4.02 33.79
CA VAL A 178 1.39 4.75 32.76
C VAL A 178 0.59 5.91 32.21
N ASN A 179 1.15 7.10 32.28
CA ASN A 179 0.60 8.25 31.55
C ASN A 179 0.95 8.16 30.06
N THR A 180 0.07 7.56 29.28
CA THR A 180 0.29 7.28 27.86
C THR A 180 0.46 8.57 27.03
N TYR A 181 -0.18 9.67 27.41
CA TYR A 181 0.01 10.96 26.73
C TYR A 181 1.43 11.50 26.93
N ARG A 182 1.94 11.44 28.17
CA ARG A 182 3.33 11.83 28.45
C ARG A 182 4.34 10.92 27.76
N LEU A 183 4.04 9.62 27.69
CA LEU A 183 4.84 8.66 26.95
C LEU A 183 4.88 9.03 25.46
N ARG A 184 3.71 9.32 24.86
CA ARG A 184 3.62 9.79 23.48
C ARG A 184 4.50 11.00 23.22
N ASP A 185 4.34 12.04 24.04
CA ASP A 185 5.06 13.32 23.86
C ASP A 185 6.57 13.12 23.90
N ARG A 186 7.04 12.32 24.86
CA ARG A 186 8.47 11.98 24.98
C ARG A 186 8.97 11.20 23.75
N MET A 187 8.23 10.20 23.30
CA MET A 187 8.59 9.41 22.12
C MET A 187 8.64 10.27 20.85
N VAL A 188 7.66 11.15 20.66
CA VAL A 188 7.61 12.06 19.51
C VAL A 188 8.74 13.09 19.56
N GLU A 189 9.09 13.61 20.73
CA GLU A 189 10.21 14.55 20.91
C GLU A 189 11.56 13.89 20.57
N GLU A 190 11.80 12.67 21.03
CA GLU A 190 12.99 11.91 20.67
C GLU A 190 13.07 11.66 19.17
N LEU A 191 11.97 11.22 18.54
CA LEU A 191 11.90 11.02 17.10
C LEU A 191 12.15 12.32 16.32
N ARG A 192 11.72 13.46 16.82
CA ARG A 192 12.05 14.77 16.23
C ARG A 192 13.52 15.13 16.35
N GLY A 193 14.15 14.78 17.46
CA GLY A 193 15.58 15.01 17.69
C GLY A 193 16.49 14.16 16.81
N GLU A 194 16.03 12.97 16.44
CA GLU A 194 16.67 12.05 15.51
C GLU A 194 16.21 12.28 14.06
N ALA A 195 15.32 13.24 13.86
CA ALA A 195 14.58 13.39 12.62
C ALA A 195 15.49 13.56 11.42
N TYR A 196 15.17 12.77 10.45
CA TYR A 196 15.62 12.85 9.10
C TYR A 196 15.40 14.25 8.52
N GLY A 197 16.49 14.89 8.17
CA GLY A 197 16.43 16.04 7.27
C GLY A 197 16.22 15.53 5.83
N PRO A 198 15.32 16.16 5.04
CA PRO A 198 15.17 15.77 3.65
C PRO A 198 16.53 15.80 2.93
N ARG A 199 16.81 14.79 2.12
CA ARG A 199 18.02 14.71 1.28
C ARG A 199 17.97 15.77 0.18
N PRO A 200 19.09 16.12 -0.47
CA PRO A 200 19.06 17.10 -1.56
C PRO A 200 18.01 16.83 -2.64
N LEU A 201 17.83 15.56 -3.03
CA LEU A 201 16.78 15.15 -3.95
C LEU A 201 15.38 15.43 -3.42
N ASP A 202 15.15 15.25 -2.12
CA ASP A 202 13.85 15.49 -1.51
C ASP A 202 13.46 16.96 -1.56
N PHE A 203 14.40 17.86 -1.32
CA PHE A 203 14.15 19.29 -1.46
C PHE A 203 13.78 19.69 -2.88
N GLU A 204 14.44 19.11 -3.88
CA GLU A 204 14.09 19.36 -5.27
C GLU A 204 12.68 18.87 -5.60
N LEU A 205 12.33 17.66 -5.15
CA LEU A 205 11.00 17.10 -5.35
C LEU A 205 9.93 17.88 -4.60
N LEU A 206 10.19 18.26 -3.33
CA LEU A 206 9.28 19.07 -2.53
C LEU A 206 8.95 20.40 -3.21
N ARG A 207 9.95 21.12 -3.75
CA ARG A 207 9.73 22.37 -4.47
C ARG A 207 8.85 22.19 -5.70
N LYS A 208 9.08 21.13 -6.46
CA LYS A 208 8.26 20.82 -7.65
C LYS A 208 6.81 20.54 -7.25
N VAL A 209 6.61 19.77 -6.20
CA VAL A 209 5.27 19.40 -5.69
C VAL A 209 4.58 20.61 -5.06
N ALA A 210 5.28 21.42 -4.24
CA ALA A 210 4.75 22.63 -3.63
C ALA A 210 4.27 23.68 -4.64
N GLY A 211 4.86 23.69 -5.84
CA GLY A 211 4.41 24.52 -6.95
C GLY A 211 3.16 24.00 -7.68
N SER A 212 2.65 22.81 -7.32
CA SER A 212 1.46 22.21 -7.91
C SER A 212 0.24 22.49 -7.04
N ARG A 213 -0.74 23.23 -7.58
CA ARG A 213 -2.00 23.48 -6.88
C ARG A 213 -2.76 22.18 -6.58
N ASP A 214 -2.80 21.25 -7.54
CA ASP A 214 -3.45 19.94 -7.38
C ASP A 214 -2.81 19.12 -6.22
N ALA A 215 -1.50 19.28 -5.99
CA ALA A 215 -0.80 18.62 -4.91
C ALA A 215 -1.15 19.23 -3.55
N MET A 216 -1.25 20.55 -3.47
CA MET A 216 -1.61 21.25 -2.24
C MET A 216 -3.06 20.99 -1.85
N ASP A 217 -3.99 21.10 -2.80
CA ASP A 217 -5.40 20.76 -2.58
C ASP A 217 -5.57 19.31 -2.09
N PHE A 218 -4.78 18.38 -2.65
CA PHE A 218 -4.79 16.98 -2.22
C PHE A 218 -4.30 16.80 -0.78
N LEU A 219 -3.26 17.53 -0.37
CA LEU A 219 -2.77 17.47 1.01
C LEU A 219 -3.78 18.02 2.00
N GLU A 220 -4.40 19.15 1.68
CA GLU A 220 -5.45 19.74 2.52
C GLU A 220 -6.62 18.78 2.74
N GLU A 221 -6.99 18.01 1.73
CA GLU A 221 -8.05 16.99 1.85
C GLU A 221 -7.59 15.72 2.57
N THR A 222 -6.28 15.44 2.55
CA THR A 222 -5.71 14.21 3.11
C THR A 222 -5.34 14.35 4.57
N LEU A 223 -4.97 15.55 5.01
CA LEU A 223 -4.56 15.85 6.38
C LEU A 223 -5.76 16.32 7.19
N GLU A 224 -6.06 15.64 8.30
CA GLU A 224 -7.15 15.99 9.22
C GLU A 224 -6.96 17.36 9.91
N ASP A 225 -5.73 17.86 9.96
CA ASP A 225 -5.38 19.18 10.54
C ASP A 225 -4.32 19.82 9.64
N PRO A 226 -4.72 20.57 8.61
CA PRO A 226 -3.79 21.32 7.81
C PRO A 226 -3.23 22.44 8.69
N ASP A 227 -2.10 22.17 9.35
CA ASP A 227 -1.33 23.19 10.04
C ASP A 227 -1.20 24.45 9.18
N SER A 228 -1.46 25.58 9.77
CA SER A 228 -1.34 26.90 9.15
C SER A 228 0.11 27.15 8.67
N GLY A 229 0.36 26.86 7.44
CA GLY A 229 1.66 27.04 6.79
C GLY A 229 1.48 26.95 5.27
N GLU A 230 2.43 27.44 4.53
CA GLU A 230 2.35 27.47 3.06
C GLU A 230 3.43 26.58 2.43
N GLY A 231 3.07 25.94 1.32
CA GLY A 231 3.99 25.34 0.36
C GLY A 231 4.90 24.26 0.91
N GLU A 232 6.20 24.44 0.76
CA GLU A 232 7.24 23.44 1.03
C GLU A 232 7.28 22.98 2.51
N GLU A 233 7.01 23.87 3.47
CA GLU A 233 7.04 23.54 4.90
C GLU A 233 5.87 22.66 5.33
N VAL A 234 4.68 22.85 4.75
CA VAL A 234 3.52 21.97 4.98
C VAL A 234 3.81 20.58 4.44
N LEU A 235 4.34 20.51 3.22
CA LEU A 235 4.77 19.24 2.61
C LEU A 235 5.82 18.52 3.44
N LYS A 236 6.86 19.24 3.88
CA LYS A 236 7.93 18.69 4.70
C LYS A 236 7.39 18.08 6.01
N ARG A 237 6.49 18.80 6.68
CA ARG A 237 5.83 18.28 7.89
C ARG A 237 4.95 17.09 7.58
N ALA A 238 4.13 17.17 6.54
CA ALA A 238 3.24 16.08 6.14
C ALA A 238 4.00 14.79 5.84
N LEU A 239 5.13 14.88 5.16
CA LEU A 239 5.89 13.72 4.69
C LEU A 239 6.89 13.19 5.72
N PHE A 240 7.51 14.07 6.54
CA PHE A 240 8.67 13.68 7.34
C PHE A 240 8.51 13.90 8.85
N ALA A 241 7.57 14.73 9.33
CA ALA A 241 7.43 14.90 10.77
C ALA A 241 6.88 13.65 11.45
N PRO A 242 7.50 13.16 12.53
CA PRO A 242 6.94 12.08 13.34
C PRO A 242 5.66 12.56 14.03
N ARG A 243 4.69 11.66 14.17
CA ARG A 243 3.39 11.92 14.80
C ARG A 243 3.12 10.89 15.86
N GLY A 244 2.35 11.26 16.86
CA GLY A 244 1.91 10.35 17.90
C GLY A 244 0.46 10.60 18.30
N GLN A 245 -0.30 9.51 18.44
CA GLN A 245 -1.68 9.54 18.87
C GLN A 245 -1.88 8.56 20.03
N VAL A 246 -2.79 8.92 20.96
CA VAL A 246 -3.25 8.02 22.02
C VAL A 246 -4.71 7.72 21.79
N VAL A 247 -5.05 6.45 21.71
CA VAL A 247 -6.43 5.98 21.59
C VAL A 247 -6.80 5.22 22.86
N LEU A 248 -7.85 5.68 23.52
CA LEU A 248 -8.38 5.00 24.70
C LEU A 248 -9.50 4.05 24.26
N PRO A 249 -9.53 2.80 24.76
CA PRO A 249 -10.63 1.90 24.48
C PRO A 249 -11.93 2.43 25.09
N GLN A 250 -13.01 2.35 24.35
CA GLN A 250 -14.35 2.78 24.83
C GLN A 250 -14.82 1.95 26.03
N VAL A 251 -14.43 0.68 26.09
CA VAL A 251 -14.75 -0.24 27.19
C VAL A 251 -13.44 -0.80 27.75
N LYS A 252 -13.23 -0.58 29.04
CA LYS A 252 -12.10 -1.17 29.76
C LYS A 252 -12.35 -2.66 29.97
N HIS A 253 -11.39 -3.48 29.60
CA HIS A 253 -11.42 -4.94 29.79
C HIS A 253 -10.04 -5.41 30.27
N PRO A 254 -9.97 -6.33 31.25
CA PRO A 254 -8.68 -6.79 31.80
C PRO A 254 -7.77 -7.45 30.73
N ASP A 255 -8.36 -8.08 29.72
CA ASP A 255 -7.63 -8.75 28.65
C ASP A 255 -7.38 -7.85 27.43
N ARG A 256 -7.45 -6.52 27.60
CA ARG A 256 -7.16 -5.54 26.55
C ARG A 256 -6.26 -4.44 27.12
N PRO A 257 -5.43 -3.81 26.26
CA PRO A 257 -4.65 -2.65 26.67
C PRO A 257 -5.54 -1.54 27.24
N GLN A 258 -5.04 -0.83 28.23
CA GLN A 258 -5.68 0.35 28.82
C GLN A 258 -5.64 1.56 27.88
N ALA A 259 -4.64 1.58 26.99
CA ALA A 259 -4.49 2.59 25.96
C ALA A 259 -3.70 2.01 24.78
N TRP A 260 -3.91 2.59 23.62
CA TRP A 260 -3.08 2.37 22.44
C TRP A 260 -2.23 3.61 22.18
N LEU A 261 -0.94 3.42 22.05
CA LEU A 261 0.00 4.43 21.55
C LEU A 261 0.31 4.14 20.10
N ILE A 262 -0.08 5.04 19.22
CA ILE A 262 0.18 4.97 17.78
C ILE A 262 1.27 5.99 17.47
N LEU A 263 2.38 5.55 16.88
CA LEU A 263 3.46 6.40 16.44
C LEU A 263 3.65 6.22 14.94
N GLU A 264 3.58 7.31 14.20
CA GLU A 264 3.99 7.34 12.80
C GLU A 264 5.44 7.76 12.72
N ILE A 265 6.20 6.97 11.99
CA ILE A 265 7.65 7.04 11.93
C ILE A 265 8.12 7.35 10.52
N THR A 266 9.27 7.95 10.46
CA THR A 266 10.01 8.24 9.25
C THR A 266 11.35 7.51 9.29
N GLU A 267 12.22 7.79 8.34
CA GLU A 267 13.55 7.17 8.26
C GLU A 267 14.27 7.13 9.62
N ASN A 268 15.04 6.12 9.86
CA ASN A 268 15.87 5.86 11.06
C ASN A 268 15.15 5.29 12.30
N ALA A 269 13.88 4.96 12.24
CA ALA A 269 13.19 4.31 13.35
C ALA A 269 12.61 2.96 12.92
N GLU A 270 13.03 1.88 13.57
CA GLU A 270 12.46 0.55 13.34
C GLU A 270 11.39 0.25 14.41
N PRO A 271 10.26 -0.40 14.05
CA PRO A 271 9.18 -0.70 15.00
C PRO A 271 9.63 -1.40 16.28
N ALA A 272 10.56 -2.35 16.17
CA ALA A 272 11.09 -3.07 17.33
C ALA A 272 11.88 -2.16 18.28
N GLU A 273 12.67 -1.24 17.76
CA GLU A 273 13.41 -0.27 18.57
C GLU A 273 12.48 0.68 19.31
N LEU A 274 11.38 1.09 18.68
CA LEU A 274 10.37 1.94 19.30
C LEU A 274 9.65 1.24 20.44
N LEU A 275 9.37 -0.05 20.31
CA LEU A 275 8.83 -0.85 21.40
C LEU A 275 9.79 -0.84 22.61
N GLU A 276 11.08 -1.06 22.37
CA GLU A 276 12.07 -1.08 23.46
C GLU A 276 12.28 0.31 24.10
N ARG A 277 12.22 1.38 23.31
CA ARG A 277 12.23 2.76 23.82
C ARG A 277 11.00 3.03 24.70
N ALA A 278 9.81 2.66 24.23
CA ALA A 278 8.58 2.84 24.98
C ALA A 278 8.62 2.09 26.32
N ARG A 279 9.12 0.85 26.35
CA ARG A 279 9.31 0.07 27.56
C ARG A 279 10.27 0.72 28.56
N ARG A 280 11.39 1.29 28.09
CA ARG A 280 12.33 2.03 28.95
C ARG A 280 11.69 3.27 29.57
N HIS A 281 10.92 4.03 28.80
CA HIS A 281 10.23 5.23 29.29
C HIS A 281 9.07 4.95 30.23
N ALA A 282 8.49 3.78 30.11
CA ALA A 282 7.38 3.34 30.96
C ALA A 282 7.84 2.54 32.20
N GLU A 283 9.14 2.57 32.53
CA GLU A 283 9.70 2.01 33.77
C GLU A 283 9.31 0.56 34.05
N GLY A 284 9.29 -0.28 33.02
CA GLY A 284 8.99 -1.70 33.13
C GLY A 284 7.51 -2.07 33.04
N ALA A 285 6.64 -1.11 32.70
CA ALA A 285 5.25 -1.42 32.38
C ALA A 285 5.11 -2.39 31.21
N ARG A 286 4.05 -3.20 31.24
CA ARG A 286 3.74 -4.11 30.15
C ARG A 286 3.30 -3.33 28.91
N ILE A 287 4.18 -3.29 27.90
CA ILE A 287 3.90 -2.72 26.58
C ILE A 287 4.16 -3.80 25.54
N GLU A 288 3.22 -3.97 24.62
CA GLU A 288 3.27 -4.97 23.55
C GLU A 288 3.00 -4.31 22.22
N MET A 289 3.72 -4.73 21.17
CA MET A 289 3.48 -4.28 19.81
C MET A 289 2.34 -5.08 19.19
N ALA A 290 1.29 -4.39 18.77
CA ALA A 290 0.17 -4.96 18.04
C ALA A 290 0.40 -4.92 16.52
N GLU A 291 0.99 -3.82 16.03
CA GLU A 291 1.30 -3.63 14.62
C GLU A 291 2.65 -2.95 14.45
N GLY A 292 3.35 -3.28 13.38
CA GLY A 292 4.60 -2.64 13.01
C GLY A 292 4.76 -2.53 11.51
N PHE A 293 4.65 -1.31 10.99
CA PHE A 293 4.95 -0.97 9.61
C PHE A 293 6.31 -0.26 9.57
N PRO A 294 7.37 -0.88 9.07
CA PRO A 294 8.59 -0.15 8.81
C PRO A 294 8.34 0.94 7.77
N TRP A 295 9.04 2.05 7.89
CA TRP A 295 9.11 3.01 6.79
C TRP A 295 9.78 2.36 5.57
N ASP A 296 9.50 2.89 4.38
CA ASP A 296 10.11 2.42 3.13
C ASP A 296 10.53 3.56 2.23
N ARG A 297 11.51 3.26 1.39
CA ARG A 297 11.97 4.15 0.37
C ARG A 297 12.58 3.40 -0.81
N VAL A 298 12.22 3.82 -2.01
CA VAL A 298 12.73 3.30 -3.27
C VAL A 298 13.53 4.39 -4.01
N SER A 299 14.58 3.99 -4.70
CA SER A 299 15.33 4.91 -5.55
C SER A 299 14.50 5.31 -6.77
N ILE A 300 14.59 6.58 -7.17
CA ILE A 300 13.98 7.04 -8.43
C ILE A 300 14.50 6.24 -9.66
N HIS A 301 15.71 5.69 -9.56
CA HIS A 301 16.31 4.86 -10.62
C HIS A 301 15.95 3.38 -10.52
N HIS A 302 15.12 2.99 -9.55
CA HIS A 302 14.69 1.60 -9.45
C HIS A 302 13.81 1.22 -10.64
N PRO A 303 13.96 0.00 -11.21
CA PRO A 303 13.20 -0.42 -12.40
C PRO A 303 11.67 -0.26 -12.24
N SER A 304 11.11 -0.55 -11.07
CA SER A 304 9.68 -0.34 -10.79
C SER A 304 9.29 1.13 -10.99
N VAL A 305 10.06 2.06 -10.45
CA VAL A 305 9.79 3.51 -10.57
C VAL A 305 9.95 3.98 -12.02
N GLN A 306 10.95 3.47 -12.73
CA GLN A 306 11.15 3.80 -14.14
C GLN A 306 10.00 3.30 -15.03
N ALA A 307 9.46 2.10 -14.74
CA ALA A 307 8.28 1.59 -15.43
C ALA A 307 7.05 2.50 -15.19
N GLU A 308 6.85 2.97 -13.96
CA GLU A 308 5.77 3.92 -13.62
C GLU A 308 5.96 5.28 -14.32
N ILE A 309 7.19 5.80 -14.37
CA ILE A 309 7.51 7.05 -15.07
C ILE A 309 7.20 6.93 -16.56
N LYS A 310 7.56 5.82 -17.20
CA LYS A 310 7.25 5.56 -18.60
C LYS A 310 5.76 5.55 -18.85
N LEU A 311 5.03 4.73 -18.09
CA LEU A 311 3.57 4.66 -18.24
C LEU A 311 2.91 6.01 -17.98
N SER A 312 3.36 6.77 -16.96
CA SER A 312 2.81 8.09 -16.66
C SER A 312 2.91 9.07 -17.82
N LYS A 313 3.99 9.00 -18.61
CA LYS A 313 4.17 9.81 -19.83
C LYS A 313 3.23 9.41 -20.96
N GLU A 314 2.78 8.16 -21.00
CA GLU A 314 1.84 7.67 -22.02
C GLU A 314 0.38 7.99 -21.69
N VAL A 315 -0.01 7.94 -20.41
CA VAL A 315 -1.40 8.02 -19.99
C VAL A 315 -1.80 9.36 -19.37
N SER A 316 -0.86 10.29 -19.16
CA SER A 316 -1.09 11.58 -18.50
C SER A 316 -0.10 12.66 -18.99
N GLU A 317 -0.15 13.85 -18.38
CA GLU A 317 0.82 14.94 -18.62
C GLU A 317 2.24 14.64 -18.03
N GLY A 318 2.49 13.39 -17.66
CA GLY A 318 3.72 12.91 -17.05
C GLY A 318 3.60 12.71 -15.53
N PRO A 319 4.68 12.29 -14.89
CA PRO A 319 4.65 12.00 -13.45
C PRO A 319 4.77 13.26 -12.59
N GLU A 320 4.09 13.25 -11.46
CA GLU A 320 4.35 14.09 -10.29
C GLU A 320 5.02 13.20 -9.24
N ILE A 321 6.32 13.41 -9.01
CA ILE A 321 7.13 12.50 -8.17
C ILE A 321 7.23 13.09 -6.77
N TRP A 322 6.75 12.32 -5.80
CA TRP A 322 6.77 12.64 -4.38
C TRP A 322 7.90 11.87 -3.67
N SER A 323 8.63 12.55 -2.84
CA SER A 323 9.70 11.92 -2.04
C SER A 323 9.18 10.83 -1.10
N SER A 324 7.95 10.96 -0.61
CA SER A 324 7.27 9.97 0.23
C SER A 324 5.76 10.14 0.11
N ALA A 325 4.99 9.11 0.38
CA ALA A 325 3.56 9.22 0.62
C ALA A 325 3.29 9.85 2.00
N PRO A 326 2.24 10.67 2.13
CA PRO A 326 1.85 11.25 3.42
C PRO A 326 1.16 10.25 4.38
N TRP A 327 0.98 9.02 3.95
CA TRP A 327 0.34 7.93 4.71
C TRP A 327 1.28 6.77 4.98
N VAL A 328 0.83 5.88 5.86
CA VAL A 328 1.47 4.60 6.18
C VAL A 328 1.09 3.56 5.15
N SER A 329 2.03 2.71 4.76
CA SER A 329 1.78 1.63 3.82
C SER A 329 2.47 0.31 4.20
N ALA A 330 2.03 -0.77 3.58
CA ALA A 330 2.66 -2.07 3.73
C ALA A 330 3.98 -2.21 2.96
N SER A 331 4.39 -1.18 2.20
CA SER A 331 5.59 -1.26 1.35
C SER A 331 6.84 -1.62 2.14
N GLY A 332 7.01 -1.07 3.34
CA GLY A 332 8.13 -1.41 4.20
C GLY A 332 8.13 -2.86 4.68
N VAL A 333 6.96 -3.42 4.99
CA VAL A 333 6.82 -4.85 5.36
C VAL A 333 7.23 -5.72 4.18
N PHE A 334 6.73 -5.39 3.00
CA PHE A 334 7.00 -6.11 1.76
C PHE A 334 8.49 -6.06 1.40
N SER A 335 9.08 -4.87 1.37
CA SER A 335 10.50 -4.66 1.05
C SER A 335 11.43 -5.41 1.99
N ARG A 336 11.14 -5.36 3.32
CA ARG A 336 11.95 -6.07 4.32
C ARG A 336 11.85 -7.58 4.18
N ALA A 337 10.66 -8.11 3.89
CA ALA A 337 10.44 -9.55 3.78
C ALA A 337 11.03 -10.14 2.49
N LEU A 338 10.83 -9.48 1.37
CA LEU A 338 11.22 -9.99 0.04
C LEU A 338 12.56 -9.45 -0.47
N GLY A 339 13.00 -8.29 0.03
CA GLY A 339 14.19 -7.60 -0.46
C GLY A 339 13.95 -6.89 -1.81
N THR A 340 12.69 -6.64 -2.15
CA THR A 340 12.28 -5.92 -3.36
C THR A 340 11.40 -4.75 -2.95
N PRO A 341 11.73 -3.51 -3.28
CA PRO A 341 10.88 -2.36 -3.00
C PRO A 341 9.52 -2.49 -3.66
N LEU A 342 8.46 -2.17 -2.92
CA LEU A 342 7.10 -2.11 -3.43
C LEU A 342 6.79 -0.68 -3.88
N ALA A 343 6.67 -0.46 -5.19
CA ALA A 343 6.28 0.83 -5.73
C ALA A 343 4.76 1.01 -5.67
N GLU A 344 4.31 2.13 -5.11
CA GLU A 344 2.89 2.44 -4.99
C GLU A 344 2.42 3.31 -6.14
N TRP A 345 1.55 2.77 -6.97
CA TRP A 345 0.98 3.47 -8.11
C TRP A 345 -0.44 3.95 -7.82
N GLY A 346 -0.64 5.27 -7.83
CA GLY A 346 -1.96 5.88 -7.74
C GLY A 346 -2.67 5.91 -9.09
N ILE A 347 -3.72 5.10 -9.27
CA ILE A 347 -4.59 5.14 -10.45
C ILE A 347 -5.74 6.10 -10.13
N PRO A 348 -5.83 7.29 -10.75
CA PRO A 348 -6.89 8.24 -10.43
C PRO A 348 -8.20 7.83 -11.07
N ILE A 349 -9.26 7.92 -10.28
CA ILE A 349 -10.64 7.85 -10.76
C ILE A 349 -11.32 9.18 -10.47
N ASP A 350 -12.13 9.65 -11.44
CA ASP A 350 -12.97 10.80 -11.22
C ASP A 350 -13.89 10.55 -10.02
N ALA A 351 -13.74 11.38 -8.97
CA ALA A 351 -14.49 11.24 -7.73
C ALA A 351 -16.02 11.44 -7.92
N SER A 352 -16.45 12.04 -9.03
CA SER A 352 -17.88 12.14 -9.37
C SER A 352 -18.53 10.80 -9.70
N VAL A 353 -17.71 9.78 -9.95
CA VAL A 353 -18.14 8.40 -10.18
C VAL A 353 -18.12 7.67 -8.86
N ALA A 354 -19.25 7.58 -8.18
CA ALA A 354 -19.41 6.68 -7.03
C ALA A 354 -19.12 5.24 -7.49
N VAL A 355 -17.94 4.74 -7.17
CA VAL A 355 -17.40 3.50 -7.75
C VAL A 355 -17.94 2.30 -6.98
N ARG A 356 -19.27 2.15 -6.93
CA ARG A 356 -19.83 0.84 -6.55
C ARG A 356 -19.66 -0.17 -7.68
N PHE A 357 -19.75 0.30 -8.90
CA PHE A 357 -19.58 -0.52 -10.09
C PHE A 357 -19.12 0.37 -11.27
N PRO A 358 -17.89 0.24 -11.76
CA PRO A 358 -17.38 1.07 -12.83
C PRO A 358 -18.11 0.76 -14.14
N LYS A 359 -18.30 1.78 -14.98
CA LYS A 359 -18.73 1.56 -16.35
C LYS A 359 -17.67 0.74 -17.11
N PRO A 360 -18.06 -0.10 -18.08
CA PRO A 360 -17.11 -0.93 -18.85
C PRO A 360 -15.91 -0.14 -19.39
N GLU A 361 -16.14 1.05 -19.94
CA GLU A 361 -15.09 1.90 -20.52
C GLU A 361 -14.09 2.40 -19.45
N GLN A 362 -14.56 2.63 -18.22
CA GLN A 362 -13.70 3.04 -17.12
C GLN A 362 -12.84 1.88 -16.64
N PHE A 363 -13.45 0.70 -16.53
CA PHE A 363 -12.71 -0.51 -16.16
C PHE A 363 -11.67 -0.86 -17.23
N GLU A 364 -12.00 -0.75 -18.51
CA GLU A 364 -11.09 -0.99 -19.61
C GLU A 364 -9.88 -0.07 -19.56
N LYS A 365 -10.05 1.22 -19.23
CA LYS A 365 -8.91 2.13 -19.00
C LYS A 365 -7.98 1.64 -17.89
N LEU A 366 -8.54 1.20 -16.76
CA LEU A 366 -7.75 0.68 -15.65
C LEU A 366 -6.97 -0.59 -16.05
N VAL A 367 -7.61 -1.47 -16.84
CA VAL A 367 -7.00 -2.69 -17.36
C VAL A 367 -5.83 -2.34 -18.31
N VAL A 368 -6.03 -1.38 -19.21
CA VAL A 368 -4.97 -0.91 -20.12
C VAL A 368 -3.79 -0.32 -19.36
N GLU A 369 -4.05 0.46 -18.30
CA GLU A 369 -2.99 0.99 -17.45
C GLU A 369 -2.24 -0.12 -16.71
N ALA A 370 -2.95 -1.05 -16.08
CA ALA A 370 -2.33 -2.19 -15.40
C ALA A 370 -1.50 -3.05 -16.38
N ALA A 371 -2.01 -3.30 -17.58
CA ALA A 371 -1.29 -4.01 -18.63
C ALA A 371 -0.03 -3.23 -19.11
N GLY A 372 -0.14 -1.90 -19.22
CA GLY A 372 0.97 -1.01 -19.53
C GLY A 372 2.08 -1.08 -18.47
N LEU A 373 1.70 -1.05 -17.19
CA LEU A 373 2.64 -1.18 -16.09
C LEU A 373 3.43 -2.49 -16.16
N VAL A 374 2.72 -3.61 -16.37
CA VAL A 374 3.35 -4.94 -16.49
C VAL A 374 4.28 -4.98 -17.70
N ARG A 375 3.90 -4.40 -18.85
CA ARG A 375 4.77 -4.35 -20.05
C ARG A 375 6.05 -3.55 -19.80
N HIS A 376 5.94 -2.35 -19.24
CA HIS A 376 7.12 -1.53 -18.94
C HIS A 376 8.01 -2.17 -17.87
N ALA A 377 7.41 -2.86 -16.90
CA ALA A 377 8.16 -3.65 -15.93
C ALA A 377 9.03 -4.73 -16.60
N MET A 378 8.55 -5.33 -17.67
CA MET A 378 9.34 -6.32 -18.42
C MET A 378 10.50 -5.69 -19.21
N GLU A 379 10.26 -4.53 -19.81
CA GLU A 379 11.30 -3.79 -20.54
C GLU A 379 12.44 -3.34 -19.62
N GLU A 380 12.12 -2.97 -18.38
CA GLU A 380 13.07 -2.56 -17.35
C GLU A 380 13.71 -3.75 -16.60
N SER A 381 13.26 -4.99 -16.85
CA SER A 381 13.76 -6.16 -16.14
C SER A 381 15.20 -6.48 -16.54
N PRO A 382 16.12 -6.66 -15.58
CA PRO A 382 17.50 -7.05 -15.86
C PRO A 382 17.65 -8.40 -16.57
N GLN A 383 16.59 -9.19 -16.64
CA GLN A 383 16.58 -10.50 -17.30
C GLN A 383 16.21 -10.40 -18.80
N ALA A 384 15.86 -9.22 -19.32
CA ALA A 384 15.53 -8.99 -20.71
C ALA A 384 16.77 -8.68 -21.59
N SER A 385 17.95 -8.62 -21.02
CA SER A 385 19.25 -8.44 -21.67
C SER A 385 20.11 -9.69 -21.46
#